data_9f57d32b161efc14bf102e56d49009ea
#
_entry.id   9f57d32b161efc14bf102e56d49009ea
#
_cell.length_a   1.000
_cell.length_b   1.000
_cell.length_c   1.000
_cell.angle_alpha   90.00
_cell.angle_beta   90.00
_cell.angle_gamma   90.00
#
_symmetry.space_group_name_H-M   'P 1'
#
loop_
_entity.id
_entity.type
_entity.pdbx_description
1 polymer ?
#
loop_
_entity_poly.entity_id
_entity_poly.type
_entity_poly.pdbx_seq_one_letter_code
_entity_poly.pdbx_strand_id
1 'polypeptide(L)' 'FYESPHRILKTLEALSKFAPEKKVCIARELTKMYEEIKTGTALELLEYLTVNPIKQKGEFTVLVA' A
#
# COMPACT_ATOMS: atom_id res chain seq x y z
N PHE A 1 10.52 0.16 -0.69
CA PHE A 1 10.55 1.01 -1.88
C PHE A 1 9.40 2.02 -1.86
N TYR A 2 9.54 3.05 -2.70
CA TYR A 2 8.52 4.09 -2.82
C TYR A 2 7.59 3.78 -3.98
N GLU A 3 6.32 4.13 -3.82
CA GLU A 3 5.34 3.93 -4.87
C GLU A 3 4.41 5.13 -4.93
N SER A 4 4.05 5.50 -6.15
CA SER A 4 3.15 6.63 -6.36
C SER A 4 1.69 6.21 -6.16
N PRO A 5 0.79 7.18 -5.89
CA PRO A 5 -0.63 6.87 -5.76
C PRO A 5 -1.24 6.29 -7.03
N HIS A 6 -0.62 6.57 -8.19
CA HIS A 6 -1.10 6.04 -9.47
C HIS A 6 -0.80 4.56 -9.63
N ARG A 7 0.20 4.05 -8.90
CA ARG A 7 0.69 2.70 -9.07
C ARG A 7 0.43 1.79 -7.88
N ILE A 8 0.06 2.36 -6.74
CA ILE A 8 -0.03 1.55 -5.51
C ILE A 8 -0.98 0.37 -5.65
N LEU A 9 -2.12 0.55 -6.30
CA LEU A 9 -3.07 -0.54 -6.45
C LEU A 9 -2.51 -1.65 -7.34
N LYS A 10 -1.84 -1.28 -8.43
CA LYS A 10 -1.23 -2.28 -9.32
C LYS A 10 -0.10 -3.02 -8.62
N THR A 11 0.68 -2.30 -7.81
CA THR A 11 1.77 -2.91 -7.07
C THR A 11 1.24 -3.90 -6.06
N LEU A 12 0.20 -3.54 -5.32
CA LEU A 12 -0.40 -4.46 -4.34
C LEU A 12 -1.05 -5.65 -5.03
N GLU A 13 -1.66 -5.43 -6.19
CA GLU A 13 -2.23 -6.53 -6.95
C GLU A 13 -1.15 -7.53 -7.37
N ALA A 14 -0.03 -7.02 -7.88
CA ALA A 14 1.09 -7.87 -8.27
C ALA A 14 1.64 -8.64 -7.07
N LEU A 15 1.82 -7.95 -5.93
CA LEU A 15 2.32 -8.59 -4.71
C LEU A 15 1.35 -9.66 -4.20
N SER A 16 0.05 -9.46 -4.36
CA SER A 16 -0.93 -10.44 -3.93
C SER A 16 -0.85 -11.73 -4.75
N LYS A 17 -0.34 -11.64 -5.96
CA LYS A 17 -0.16 -12.80 -6.83
C LYS A 17 1.18 -13.48 -6.61
N PHE A 18 2.25 -12.68 -6.46
CA PHE A 18 3.60 -13.22 -6.33
C PHE A 18 3.97 -13.61 -4.90
N ALA A 19 3.42 -12.93 -3.92
CA ALA A 19 3.78 -13.16 -2.52
C ALA A 19 2.56 -13.03 -1.63
N PRO A 20 1.53 -13.87 -1.83
CA PRO A 20 0.26 -13.74 -1.11
C PRO A 20 0.37 -13.90 0.40
N GLU A 21 1.40 -14.61 0.88
CA GLU A 21 1.57 -14.89 2.29
C GLU A 21 2.50 -13.89 3.00
N LYS A 22 3.17 -13.04 2.23
CA LYS A 22 4.11 -12.09 2.81
C LYS A 22 3.36 -10.96 3.50
N LYS A 23 3.95 -10.53 4.61
CA LYS A 23 3.45 -9.35 5.31
C LYS A 23 3.96 -8.11 4.59
N VAL A 24 3.06 -7.21 4.30
CA VAL A 24 3.35 -5.95 3.61
C VAL A 24 2.97 -4.81 4.54
N CYS A 25 3.82 -3.82 4.60
CA CYS A 25 3.56 -2.61 5.37
C CYS A 25 3.57 -1.45 4.39
N ILE A 26 2.53 -0.64 4.40
CA ILE A 26 2.50 0.60 3.63
C ILE A 26 2.46 1.77 4.60
N ALA A 27 3.25 2.79 4.31
CA ALA A 27 3.24 4.04 5.05
C ALA A 27 2.89 5.14 4.06
N ARG A 28 1.83 5.86 4.34
CA ARG A 28 1.31 6.89 3.44
C ARG A 28 1.69 8.26 3.96
N GLU A 29 2.28 9.09 3.10
CA GLU A 29 2.72 10.43 3.44
C GLU A 29 2.00 11.44 2.53
N LEU A 30 1.43 12.47 3.12
CA LEU A 30 0.78 13.54 2.36
C LEU A 30 1.61 14.82 2.35
N THR A 31 2.08 15.28 3.50
CA THR A 31 2.78 16.56 3.61
C THR A 31 3.98 16.42 4.52
N LYS A 32 4.99 15.67 4.08
CA LYS A 32 6.23 15.44 4.83
C LYS A 32 6.02 14.73 6.16
N MET A 33 4.82 14.22 6.41
CA MET A 33 4.52 13.44 7.61
C MET A 33 3.73 12.21 7.18
N TYR A 34 3.98 11.10 7.87
CA TYR A 34 3.23 9.89 7.62
C TYR A 34 1.84 10.07 8.21
N GLU A 35 0.84 9.99 7.35
CA GLU A 35 -0.55 10.10 7.76
C GLU A 35 -1.06 8.77 8.31
N GLU A 36 -0.51 7.67 7.81
CA GLU A 36 -1.03 6.37 8.16
C GLU A 36 -0.02 5.28 7.85
N ILE A 37 0.06 4.31 8.74
CA ILE A 37 0.85 3.10 8.53
C ILE A 37 -0.10 1.92 8.66
N LYS A 38 -0.12 1.05 7.67
CA LYS A 38 -1.02 -0.09 7.63
C LYS A 38 -0.24 -1.34 7.27
N THR A 39 -0.50 -2.43 7.98
CA THR A 39 0.20 -3.69 7.75
C THR A 39 -0.81 -4.80 7.52
N GLY A 40 -0.47 -5.72 6.62
CA GLY A 40 -1.30 -6.87 6.31
C GLY A 40 -0.76 -7.57 5.09
N THR A 41 -1.53 -8.50 4.53
CA THR A 41 -1.14 -9.11 3.25
C THR A 41 -1.42 -8.09 2.14
N ALA A 42 -0.79 -8.30 0.98
CA ALA A 42 -1.01 -7.40 -0.15
C ALA A 42 -2.50 -7.34 -0.53
N LEU A 43 -3.19 -8.47 -0.47
CA LEU A 43 -4.62 -8.50 -0.80
C LEU A 43 -5.44 -7.68 0.20
N GLU A 44 -5.12 -7.81 1.49
CA GLU A 44 -5.82 -7.03 2.52
C GLU A 44 -5.63 -5.53 2.30
N LEU A 45 -4.40 -5.12 1.99
CA LEU A 45 -4.10 -3.71 1.74
C LEU A 45 -4.76 -3.22 0.46
N LEU A 46 -4.80 -4.06 -0.57
CA LEU A 46 -5.46 -3.74 -1.82
C LEU A 46 -6.95 -3.49 -1.60
N GLU A 47 -7.60 -4.37 -0.84
CA GLU A 47 -9.02 -4.20 -0.53
C GLU A 47 -9.26 -2.95 0.30
N TYR A 48 -8.40 -2.71 1.29
CA TYR A 48 -8.50 -1.53 2.14
C TYR A 48 -8.47 -0.24 1.31
N LEU A 49 -7.49 -0.13 0.40
CA LEU A 49 -7.37 1.07 -0.42
C LEU A 49 -8.48 1.16 -1.46
N THR A 50 -8.97 0.03 -1.95
CA THR A 50 -10.03 0.02 -2.95
C THR A 50 -11.34 0.55 -2.36
N VAL A 51 -11.67 0.18 -1.12
CA VAL A 51 -12.90 0.66 -0.48
C VAL A 51 -12.73 2.03 0.18
N ASN A 52 -11.51 2.55 0.21
CA ASN A 52 -11.22 3.87 0.78
C ASN A 52 -10.44 4.70 -0.24
N PRO A 53 -11.07 5.16 -1.34
CA PRO A 53 -10.34 5.86 -2.40
C PRO A 53 -9.55 7.08 -1.94
N ILE A 54 -10.03 7.78 -0.92
CA ILE A 54 -9.32 8.95 -0.41
C ILE A 54 -7.98 8.58 0.21
N LYS A 55 -7.83 7.34 0.64
CA LYS A 55 -6.58 6.84 1.22
C LYS A 55 -5.54 6.47 0.16
N GLN A 56 -5.89 6.58 -1.12
CA GLN A 56 -4.96 6.33 -2.22
C GLN A 56 -4.11 7.54 -2.56
N LYS A 57 -4.37 8.68 -1.93
CA LYS A 57 -3.63 9.92 -2.19
C LYS A 57 -2.34 9.94 -1.37
N GLY A 58 -1.34 10.67 -1.86
CA GLY A 58 -0.06 10.82 -1.18
C GLY A 58 0.99 9.87 -1.71
N GLU A 59 2.16 9.89 -1.08
CA GLU A 59 3.26 9.01 -1.45
C GLU A 59 3.27 7.80 -0.54
N PHE A 60 3.64 6.66 -1.10
CA PHE A 60 3.68 5.41 -0.34
C PHE A 60 5.10 4.89 -0.21
N THR A 61 5.44 4.44 0.99
CA THR A 61 6.62 3.63 1.23
C THR A 61 6.11 2.22 1.48
N VAL A 62 6.65 1.25 0.74
CA VAL A 62 6.21 -0.14 0.80
C VAL A 62 7.36 -1.00 1.32
N LEU A 63 7.07 -1.78 2.36
CA LEU A 63 8.01 -2.73 2.93
C LEU A 63 7.39 -4.12 2.84
N VAL A 64 8.19 -5.09 2.40
CA VAL A 64 7.75 -6.47 2.27
C VAL A 64 8.65 -7.34 3.14
N ALA A 65 8.04 -8.09 4.02
CA ALA A 65 8.78 -8.99 4.91
C ALA A 65 9.00 -10.37 4.25
#